data_3bd02407432789cb8e9b16e1c2af557a
#
_entry.id   3bd02407432789cb8e9b16e1c2af557a
#
_cell.length_a   1.000
_cell.length_b   1.000
_cell.length_c   1.000
_cell.angle_alpha   90.00
_cell.angle_beta   90.00
_cell.angle_gamma   90.00
#
_symmetry.space_group_name_H-M   'P 1'
#
loop_
_entity.id
_entity.type
_entity.pdbx_description
1 polymer ?
#
loop_
_entity_poly.entity_id
_entity_poly.type
_entity_poly.pdbx_seq_one_letter_code
_entity_poly.pdbx_strand_id
1 'polypeptide(L)'
;MQAACARGEETRDGGRGLPPDPSLRGKEGESVEKLLARWFLRLAGWQTEGAKPAASCCVLIAAPHTSNWDLAFLLAFAAVFEVRISWMGKDALFRPPFGWLMRRTGGIAIVRHERGGMVAQAARMLTSAQELMLVVPAEGTRGHVNHWKSGFYHIARAAHVPIVLGYLDYGRRRGGFGPAIEATGDIRADMDKIRAFYADKVARFPERFGDVRLKEEDEAK
;
A
#
# COMPACT_ATOMS: atom_id res chain seq x y z
N MET A 1 8.49 8.02 -24.29
CA MET A 1 9.45 7.35 -23.37
C MET A 1 8.61 6.48 -22.46
N GLN A 2 8.46 5.19 -22.80
CA GLN A 2 7.56 4.22 -22.12
C GLN A 2 8.21 3.69 -20.84
N ALA A 3 7.39 3.55 -19.81
CA ALA A 3 7.75 3.25 -18.44
C ALA A 3 8.41 1.86 -18.26
N ALA A 4 9.45 1.81 -17.45
CA ALA A 4 10.21 0.60 -17.10
C ALA A 4 9.43 -0.44 -16.25
N CYS A 5 8.18 -0.21 -15.94
CA CYS A 5 7.35 -1.10 -15.13
C CYS A 5 6.54 -2.14 -15.93
N ALA A 6 6.71 -2.19 -17.25
CA ALA A 6 6.01 -3.15 -18.11
C ALA A 6 7.01 -3.71 -19.13
N ARG A 7 7.62 -4.84 -18.83
CA ARG A 7 7.93 -5.98 -19.72
C ARG A 7 9.09 -6.80 -19.18
N GLY A 8 8.81 -8.04 -18.75
CA GLY A 8 9.79 -9.11 -18.80
C GLY A 8 9.86 -9.60 -20.24
N GLU A 9 10.90 -9.24 -20.98
CA GLU A 9 11.20 -9.85 -22.28
C GLU A 9 12.07 -11.08 -22.09
N GLU A 10 11.57 -12.21 -22.58
CA GLU A 10 12.29 -13.47 -22.71
C GLU A 10 13.50 -13.29 -23.63
N THR A 11 14.70 -13.46 -23.11
CA THR A 11 15.86 -13.81 -23.95
C THR A 11 15.96 -15.31 -24.04
N ARG A 12 15.70 -15.83 -25.24
CA ARG A 12 16.01 -17.22 -25.62
C ARG A 12 17.52 -17.43 -25.61
N ASP A 13 17.98 -18.30 -24.71
CA ASP A 13 19.25 -18.98 -24.91
C ASP A 13 19.02 -20.49 -24.89
N GLY A 14 19.58 -21.13 -25.92
CA GLY A 14 19.37 -22.54 -26.22
C GLY A 14 20.32 -23.44 -25.44
N GLY A 15 19.88 -23.90 -24.28
CA GLY A 15 20.55 -24.99 -23.55
C GLY A 15 19.51 -26.03 -23.13
N ARG A 16 19.53 -27.24 -23.73
CA ARG A 16 18.67 -28.38 -23.32
C ARG A 16 19.10 -28.89 -21.95
N GLY A 17 18.64 -28.18 -20.89
CA GLY A 17 18.58 -28.73 -19.54
C GLY A 17 17.20 -29.30 -19.31
N LEU A 18 17.09 -30.54 -18.78
CA LEU A 18 15.83 -31.10 -18.32
C LEU A 18 15.11 -30.09 -17.41
N PRO A 19 13.77 -29.96 -17.52
CA PRO A 19 13.03 -29.13 -16.59
C PRO A 19 13.29 -29.65 -15.16
N PRO A 20 13.51 -28.73 -14.20
CA PRO A 20 13.71 -29.13 -12.81
C PRO A 20 12.47 -29.89 -12.33
N ASP A 21 12.70 -31.02 -11.72
CA ASP A 21 11.68 -31.89 -11.12
C ASP A 21 10.81 -31.04 -10.14
N PRO A 22 9.52 -30.93 -10.36
CA PRO A 22 8.62 -30.16 -9.48
C PRO A 22 8.54 -30.72 -8.05
N SER A 23 9.00 -31.96 -7.82
CA SER A 23 9.07 -32.58 -6.49
C SER A 23 10.24 -32.08 -5.64
N LEU A 24 11.22 -31.36 -6.25
CA LEU A 24 12.38 -30.78 -5.57
C LEU A 24 12.20 -29.30 -5.18
N ARG A 25 11.04 -28.70 -5.38
CA ARG A 25 10.69 -27.46 -4.66
C ARG A 25 10.58 -27.80 -3.19
N GLY A 26 11.75 -27.77 -2.53
CA GLY A 26 11.82 -27.82 -1.09
C GLY A 26 10.83 -26.80 -0.52
N LYS A 27 10.11 -27.19 0.52
CA LYS A 27 9.33 -26.29 1.37
C LYS A 27 10.31 -25.20 1.81
N GLU A 28 10.33 -24.07 1.11
CA GLU A 28 11.01 -22.88 1.59
C GLU A 28 10.43 -22.61 2.96
N GLY A 29 11.27 -22.75 3.99
CA GLY A 29 10.84 -22.61 5.37
C GLY A 29 10.18 -21.24 5.52
N GLU A 30 9.00 -21.21 6.07
CA GLU A 30 8.25 -19.97 6.31
C GLU A 30 9.17 -18.97 7.02
N SER A 31 9.31 -17.74 6.49
CA SER A 31 10.22 -16.76 7.07
C SER A 31 9.84 -16.48 8.54
N VAL A 32 10.83 -16.28 9.40
CA VAL A 32 10.61 -15.97 10.82
C VAL A 32 9.69 -14.76 10.97
N GLU A 33 9.83 -13.76 10.10
CA GLU A 33 8.99 -12.57 10.09
C GLU A 33 7.51 -12.92 9.83
N LYS A 34 7.23 -13.81 8.87
CA LYS A 34 5.88 -14.27 8.55
C LYS A 34 5.28 -15.07 9.70
N LEU A 35 6.07 -15.93 10.34
CA LEU A 35 5.63 -16.72 11.49
C LEU A 35 5.27 -15.81 12.68
N LEU A 36 6.13 -14.86 13.01
CA LEU A 36 5.88 -13.86 14.08
C LEU A 36 4.65 -13.01 13.77
N ALA A 37 4.49 -12.57 12.52
CA ALA A 37 3.34 -11.79 12.10
C ALA A 37 2.03 -12.58 12.23
N ARG A 38 2.00 -13.84 11.80
CA ARG A 38 0.86 -14.73 11.99
C ARG A 38 0.52 -14.92 13.46
N TRP A 39 1.53 -15.12 14.29
CA TRP A 39 1.35 -15.26 15.73
C TRP A 39 0.75 -14.00 16.36
N PHE A 40 1.30 -12.83 16.00
CA PHE A 40 0.78 -11.53 16.44
C PHE A 40 -0.69 -11.34 16.05
N LEU A 41 -1.03 -11.56 14.77
CA LEU A 41 -2.42 -11.43 14.30
C LEU A 41 -3.36 -12.42 15.00
N ARG A 42 -2.92 -13.67 15.19
CA ARG A 42 -3.71 -14.70 15.86
C ARG A 42 -3.99 -14.37 17.32
N LEU A 43 -2.97 -13.91 18.07
CA LEU A 43 -3.15 -13.46 19.46
C LEU A 43 -4.07 -12.25 19.56
N ALA A 44 -4.02 -11.33 18.61
CA ALA A 44 -4.92 -10.19 18.54
C ALA A 44 -6.32 -10.55 18.04
N GLY A 45 -6.55 -11.81 17.63
CA GLY A 45 -7.83 -12.30 17.10
C GLY A 45 -8.14 -11.82 15.68
N TRP A 46 -7.10 -11.48 14.88
CA TRP A 46 -7.25 -11.00 13.51
C TRP A 46 -7.10 -12.12 12.48
N GLN A 47 -7.83 -11.99 11.39
CA GLN A 47 -7.78 -12.88 10.23
C GLN A 47 -7.30 -12.14 8.99
N THR A 48 -6.49 -12.81 8.18
CA THR A 48 -6.07 -12.31 6.86
C THR A 48 -7.16 -12.55 5.83
N GLU A 49 -7.41 -11.56 4.98
CA GLU A 49 -8.39 -11.65 3.91
C GLU A 49 -7.82 -11.02 2.62
N GLY A 50 -8.22 -11.56 1.46
CA GLY A 50 -7.69 -11.13 0.17
C GLY A 50 -6.47 -11.90 -0.28
N ALA A 51 -5.75 -11.37 -1.23
CA ALA A 51 -4.56 -11.97 -1.83
C ALA A 51 -3.43 -10.94 -1.97
N LYS A 52 -2.21 -11.44 -2.15
CA LYS A 52 -1.08 -10.58 -2.51
C LYS A 52 -1.42 -9.79 -3.79
N PRO A 53 -1.25 -8.46 -3.82
CA PRO A 53 -1.45 -7.69 -5.04
C PRO A 53 -0.58 -8.19 -6.18
N ALA A 54 -1.15 -8.29 -7.39
CA ALA A 54 -0.42 -8.76 -8.56
C ALA A 54 0.57 -7.70 -9.10
N ALA A 55 0.29 -6.41 -8.84
CA ALA A 55 1.13 -5.31 -9.30
C ALA A 55 2.42 -5.23 -8.48
N SER A 56 3.56 -5.21 -9.16
CA SER A 56 4.88 -4.99 -8.53
C SER A 56 5.03 -3.56 -8.00
N CYS A 57 4.47 -2.58 -8.73
CA CYS A 57 4.43 -1.18 -8.32
C CYS A 57 2.98 -0.72 -8.17
N CYS A 58 2.64 -0.13 -7.03
CA CYS A 58 1.31 0.40 -6.77
C CYS A 58 1.32 1.48 -5.70
N VAL A 59 0.27 2.29 -5.68
CA VAL A 59 -0.10 3.09 -4.51
C VAL A 59 -1.04 2.26 -3.65
N LEU A 60 -0.65 2.00 -2.41
CA LEU A 60 -1.46 1.25 -1.45
C LEU A 60 -2.18 2.23 -0.52
N ILE A 61 -3.49 2.33 -0.64
CA ILE A 61 -4.30 3.07 0.34
C ILE A 61 -4.30 2.28 1.65
N ALA A 62 -4.04 2.94 2.77
CA ALA A 62 -4.21 2.39 4.10
C ALA A 62 -5.37 3.11 4.78
N ALA A 63 -6.56 2.51 4.78
CA ALA A 63 -7.78 3.03 5.40
C ALA A 63 -8.63 1.89 6.00
N PRO A 64 -9.45 2.17 7.02
CA PRO A 64 -9.44 3.39 7.84
C PRO A 64 -8.12 3.60 8.60
N HIS A 65 -7.69 4.86 8.79
CA HIS A 65 -6.47 5.19 9.53
C HIS A 65 -6.75 6.09 10.74
N THR A 66 -7.18 5.48 11.84
CA THR A 66 -7.64 6.19 13.03
C THR A 66 -6.80 5.94 14.28
N SER A 67 -5.78 5.05 14.19
CA SER A 67 -4.97 4.60 15.32
C SER A 67 -3.49 4.46 14.97
N ASN A 68 -2.61 4.56 15.98
CA ASN A 68 -1.19 4.18 15.84
C ASN A 68 -0.99 2.68 15.62
N TRP A 69 -1.93 1.86 16.09
CA TRP A 69 -1.90 0.40 15.92
C TRP A 69 -2.07 -0.03 14.46
N ASP A 70 -2.66 0.83 13.62
CA ASP A 70 -2.89 0.53 12.21
C ASP A 70 -1.58 0.21 11.47
N LEU A 71 -0.49 0.91 11.82
CA LEU A 71 0.83 0.60 11.26
C LEU A 71 1.33 -0.79 11.68
N ALA A 72 1.15 -1.19 12.94
CA ALA A 72 1.59 -2.50 13.41
C ALA A 72 0.83 -3.63 12.70
N PHE A 73 -0.49 -3.48 12.55
CA PHE A 73 -1.32 -4.44 11.80
C PHE A 73 -0.96 -4.45 10.32
N LEU A 74 -0.77 -3.28 9.70
CA LEU A 74 -0.38 -3.17 8.30
C LEU A 74 0.95 -3.91 8.03
N LEU A 75 1.96 -3.72 8.88
CA LEU A 75 3.24 -4.42 8.78
C LEU A 75 3.08 -5.94 8.97
N ALA A 76 2.23 -6.36 9.90
CA ALA A 76 1.95 -7.77 10.11
C ALA A 76 1.24 -8.41 8.90
N PHE A 77 0.24 -7.74 8.31
CA PHE A 77 -0.39 -8.22 7.08
C PHE A 77 0.60 -8.25 5.91
N ALA A 78 1.42 -7.19 5.75
CA ALA A 78 2.45 -7.18 4.71
C ALA A 78 3.41 -8.36 4.84
N ALA A 79 3.85 -8.70 6.04
CA ALA A 79 4.71 -9.85 6.29
C ALA A 79 4.02 -11.20 5.99
N VAL A 80 2.73 -11.35 6.37
CA VAL A 80 1.96 -12.58 6.07
C VAL A 80 1.77 -12.79 4.58
N PHE A 81 1.50 -11.74 3.82
CA PHE A 81 1.36 -11.78 2.36
C PHE A 81 2.69 -11.71 1.60
N GLU A 82 3.81 -11.61 2.33
CA GLU A 82 5.16 -11.50 1.75
C GLU A 82 5.26 -10.31 0.77
N VAL A 83 4.72 -9.18 1.19
CA VAL A 83 4.71 -7.92 0.46
C VAL A 83 5.63 -6.93 1.14
N ARG A 84 6.55 -6.33 0.38
CA ARG A 84 7.38 -5.23 0.86
C ARG A 84 6.64 -3.91 0.64
N ILE A 85 6.22 -3.30 1.74
CA ILE A 85 5.59 -1.99 1.71
C ILE A 85 6.60 -0.90 2.05
N SER A 86 6.42 0.27 1.46
CA SER A 86 7.14 1.49 1.80
C SER A 86 6.17 2.60 2.15
N TRP A 87 6.51 3.41 3.13
CA TRP A 87 5.68 4.52 3.56
C TRP A 87 6.49 5.81 3.68
N MET A 88 5.86 6.93 3.42
CA MET A 88 6.50 8.23 3.43
C MET A 88 6.35 8.91 4.80
N GLY A 89 7.44 9.40 5.35
CA GLY A 89 7.46 10.08 6.64
C GLY A 89 8.26 11.38 6.61
N LYS A 90 8.02 12.24 7.61
CA LYS A 90 8.80 13.47 7.80
C LYS A 90 10.27 13.11 8.08
N ASP A 91 11.22 13.86 7.53
CA ASP A 91 12.66 13.67 7.74
C ASP A 91 13.03 13.52 9.22
N ALA A 92 12.39 14.27 10.11
CA ALA A 92 12.61 14.19 11.55
C ALA A 92 12.42 12.78 12.16
N LEU A 93 11.57 11.93 11.57
CA LEU A 93 11.34 10.54 12.02
C LEU A 93 12.53 9.62 11.73
N PHE A 94 13.39 10.02 10.80
CA PHE A 94 14.53 9.22 10.34
C PHE A 94 15.85 9.62 11.02
N ARG A 95 15.81 10.53 11.99
CA ARG A 95 16.95 10.94 12.81
C ARG A 95 17.19 9.97 13.98
N PRO A 96 18.42 9.88 14.50
CA PRO A 96 18.71 9.11 15.71
C PRO A 96 17.81 9.54 16.89
N PRO A 97 17.45 8.60 17.82
CA PRO A 97 17.89 7.21 17.86
C PRO A 97 17.04 6.24 17.03
N PHE A 98 15.84 6.62 16.58
CA PHE A 98 14.87 5.69 15.99
C PHE A 98 14.91 5.64 14.46
N GLY A 99 15.73 6.43 13.79
CA GLY A 99 15.74 6.52 12.33
C GLY A 99 16.04 5.21 11.61
N TRP A 100 16.90 4.35 12.19
CA TRP A 100 17.18 3.03 11.62
C TRP A 100 15.93 2.11 11.64
N LEU A 101 15.16 2.17 12.71
CA LEU A 101 13.92 1.38 12.82
C LEU A 101 12.88 1.84 11.80
N MET A 102 12.74 3.16 11.63
CA MET A 102 11.81 3.71 10.62
C MET A 102 12.18 3.26 9.20
N ARG A 103 13.48 3.26 8.85
CA ARG A 103 13.94 2.73 7.55
C ARG A 103 13.71 1.23 7.42
N ARG A 104 13.97 0.47 8.49
CA ARG A 104 13.74 -0.99 8.48
C ARG A 104 12.27 -1.36 8.27
N THR A 105 11.32 -0.52 8.70
CA THR A 105 9.89 -0.70 8.46
C THR A 105 9.43 -0.21 7.09
N GLY A 106 10.34 0.07 6.16
CA GLY A 106 10.03 0.57 4.82
C GLY A 106 9.81 2.08 4.76
N GLY A 107 10.16 2.81 5.81
CA GLY A 107 10.01 4.26 5.84
C GLY A 107 10.97 4.98 4.89
N ILE A 108 10.44 5.95 4.15
CA ILE A 108 11.16 6.83 3.22
C ILE A 108 11.00 8.26 3.71
N ALA A 109 12.15 8.94 3.91
CA ALA A 109 12.14 10.34 4.31
C ALA A 109 11.73 11.23 3.13
N ILE A 110 10.80 12.16 3.38
CA ILE A 110 10.35 13.13 2.38
C ILE A 110 10.89 14.51 2.73
N VAL A 111 11.49 15.14 1.75
CA VAL A 111 11.88 16.56 1.79
C VAL A 111 10.73 17.40 1.24
N ARG A 112 9.96 18.05 2.10
CA ARG A 112 8.74 18.80 1.72
C ARG A 112 9.01 20.04 0.87
N HIS A 113 10.25 20.51 0.81
CA HIS A 113 10.65 21.74 0.11
C HIS A 113 11.25 21.49 -1.27
N GLU A 114 11.27 20.25 -1.78
CA GLU A 114 11.75 19.97 -3.13
C GLU A 114 10.81 20.52 -4.20
N ARG A 115 11.40 21.04 -5.28
CA ARG A 115 10.66 21.50 -6.46
C ARG A 115 9.85 20.36 -7.07
N GLY A 116 8.54 20.57 -7.24
CA GLY A 116 7.62 19.59 -7.80
C GLY A 116 6.75 18.87 -6.77
N GLY A 117 6.98 19.11 -5.48
CA GLY A 117 6.11 18.61 -4.43
C GLY A 117 6.20 17.09 -4.19
N MET A 118 5.48 16.64 -3.17
CA MET A 118 5.46 15.25 -2.70
C MET A 118 4.90 14.28 -3.74
N VAL A 119 3.90 14.69 -4.53
CA VAL A 119 3.28 13.86 -5.57
C VAL A 119 4.30 13.52 -6.66
N ALA A 120 5.04 14.51 -7.18
CA ALA A 120 6.02 14.28 -8.22
C ALA A 120 7.21 13.45 -7.72
N GLN A 121 7.65 13.63 -6.47
CA GLN A 121 8.69 12.81 -5.86
C GLN A 121 8.25 11.35 -5.75
N ALA A 122 7.06 11.09 -5.22
CA ALA A 122 6.50 9.75 -5.07
C ALA A 122 6.27 9.06 -6.44
N ALA A 123 5.78 9.81 -7.42
CA ALA A 123 5.59 9.30 -8.78
C ALA A 123 6.93 8.89 -9.43
N ARG A 124 7.98 9.72 -9.31
CA ARG A 124 9.32 9.36 -9.79
C ARG A 124 9.86 8.10 -9.13
N MET A 125 9.65 7.94 -7.82
CA MET A 125 10.09 6.73 -7.10
C MET A 125 9.40 5.48 -7.65
N LEU A 126 8.08 5.53 -7.85
CA LEU A 126 7.30 4.43 -8.41
C LEU A 126 7.71 4.09 -9.85
N THR A 127 7.98 5.11 -10.67
CA THR A 127 8.37 4.92 -12.08
C THR A 127 9.78 4.34 -12.23
N SER A 128 10.69 4.64 -11.28
CA SER A 128 12.07 4.17 -11.32
C SER A 128 12.29 2.83 -10.61
N ALA A 129 11.33 2.38 -9.80
CA ALA A 129 11.44 1.14 -9.06
C ALA A 129 11.01 -0.07 -9.92
N GLN A 130 11.64 -1.23 -9.66
CA GLN A 130 11.16 -2.51 -10.20
C GLN A 130 10.03 -3.09 -9.34
N GLU A 131 10.09 -2.88 -8.03
CA GLU A 131 9.07 -3.27 -7.08
C GLU A 131 8.94 -2.17 -6.01
N LEU A 132 7.75 -1.59 -5.87
CA LEU A 132 7.46 -0.58 -4.85
C LEU A 132 5.96 -0.50 -4.56
N MET A 133 5.55 -0.90 -3.38
CA MET A 133 4.18 -0.67 -2.87
C MET A 133 4.22 0.50 -1.90
N LEU A 134 3.82 1.67 -2.38
CA LEU A 134 3.87 2.92 -1.64
C LEU A 134 2.59 3.12 -0.84
N VAL A 135 2.68 2.99 0.47
CA VAL A 135 1.54 3.20 1.38
C VAL A 135 1.25 4.69 1.53
N VAL A 136 0.01 5.05 1.27
CA VAL A 136 -0.50 6.42 1.45
C VAL A 136 -1.75 6.36 2.33
N PRO A 137 -1.72 6.95 3.55
CA PRO A 137 -2.91 7.14 4.35
C PRO A 137 -3.77 8.23 3.70
N ALA A 138 -4.86 7.84 3.04
CA ALA A 138 -5.68 8.76 2.25
C ALA A 138 -6.33 9.87 3.10
N GLU A 139 -6.64 9.60 4.36
CA GLU A 139 -7.14 10.59 5.31
C GLU A 139 -6.09 11.67 5.66
N GLY A 140 -4.80 11.34 5.56
CA GLY A 140 -3.68 12.24 5.87
C GLY A 140 -3.49 12.56 7.36
N THR A 141 -4.39 12.10 8.20
CA THR A 141 -4.38 12.23 9.67
C THR A 141 -5.14 11.06 10.29
N ARG A 142 -5.09 10.93 11.63
CA ARG A 142 -5.87 9.95 12.41
C ARG A 142 -7.12 10.56 13.07
N GLY A 143 -7.37 11.81 12.81
CA GLY A 143 -8.59 12.51 13.22
C GLY A 143 -9.59 12.57 12.09
N HIS A 144 -10.85 12.89 12.42
CA HIS A 144 -11.90 13.04 11.44
C HIS A 144 -11.56 14.09 10.39
N VAL A 145 -11.84 13.78 9.13
CA VAL A 145 -11.71 14.68 7.99
C VAL A 145 -12.95 14.61 7.11
N ASN A 146 -13.40 15.74 6.57
CA ASN A 146 -14.53 15.74 5.65
C ASN A 146 -14.18 15.27 4.24
N HIS A 147 -12.88 15.30 3.89
CA HIS A 147 -12.39 14.88 2.58
C HIS A 147 -11.04 14.18 2.74
N TRP A 148 -10.85 13.11 2.00
CA TRP A 148 -9.55 12.48 1.84
C TRP A 148 -8.61 13.38 1.05
N LYS A 149 -7.30 13.18 1.20
CA LYS A 149 -6.27 13.87 0.43
C LYS A 149 -6.11 13.17 -0.92
N SER A 150 -6.25 13.92 -2.01
CA SER A 150 -6.14 13.39 -3.38
C SER A 150 -4.73 12.95 -3.80
N GLY A 151 -3.74 13.14 -2.93
CA GLY A 151 -2.33 12.82 -3.22
C GLY A 151 -2.12 11.40 -3.74
N PHE A 152 -2.77 10.39 -3.16
CA PHE A 152 -2.67 9.00 -3.61
C PHE A 152 -3.13 8.83 -5.07
N TYR A 153 -4.22 9.48 -5.45
CA TYR A 153 -4.79 9.43 -6.79
C TYR A 153 -3.86 10.07 -7.82
N HIS A 154 -3.36 11.27 -7.52
CA HIS A 154 -2.44 11.98 -8.40
C HIS A 154 -1.09 11.27 -8.53
N ILE A 155 -0.57 10.64 -7.45
CA ILE A 155 0.65 9.81 -7.50
C ILE A 155 0.43 8.62 -8.43
N ALA A 156 -0.65 7.85 -8.24
CA ALA A 156 -0.96 6.68 -9.04
C ALA A 156 -1.09 7.03 -10.54
N ARG A 157 -1.82 8.11 -10.82
CA ARG A 157 -2.01 8.59 -12.18
C ARG A 157 -0.71 9.06 -12.84
N ALA A 158 0.11 9.83 -12.13
CA ALA A 158 1.38 10.34 -12.64
C ALA A 158 2.43 9.24 -12.83
N ALA A 159 2.39 8.17 -12.04
CA ALA A 159 3.27 7.02 -12.14
C ALA A 159 2.73 5.91 -13.07
N HIS A 160 1.49 6.01 -13.53
CA HIS A 160 0.79 4.98 -14.32
C HIS A 160 0.76 3.62 -13.60
N VAL A 161 0.47 3.63 -12.31
CA VAL A 161 0.36 2.42 -11.48
C VAL A 161 -1.03 2.32 -10.86
N PRO A 162 -1.52 1.10 -10.54
CA PRO A 162 -2.81 0.94 -9.90
C PRO A 162 -2.81 1.43 -8.45
N ILE A 163 -4.01 1.71 -7.95
CA ILE A 163 -4.32 1.96 -6.54
C ILE A 163 -4.82 0.66 -5.95
N VAL A 164 -4.11 0.10 -4.98
CA VAL A 164 -4.53 -1.09 -4.23
C VAL A 164 -5.22 -0.66 -2.93
N LEU A 165 -6.35 -1.27 -2.61
CA LEU A 165 -7.15 -0.92 -1.45
C LEU A 165 -6.73 -1.78 -0.25
N GLY A 166 -5.79 -1.32 0.56
CA GLY A 166 -5.44 -1.96 1.84
C GLY A 166 -6.43 -1.56 2.93
N TYR A 167 -6.79 -2.52 3.79
CA TYR A 167 -7.78 -2.22 4.82
C TYR A 167 -7.55 -2.95 6.14
N LEU A 168 -8.09 -2.36 7.21
CA LEU A 168 -8.22 -2.92 8.54
C LEU A 168 -9.66 -2.76 8.99
N ASP A 169 -10.41 -3.86 9.06
CA ASP A 169 -11.78 -3.88 9.59
C ASP A 169 -11.74 -4.34 11.06
N TYR A 170 -11.80 -3.39 11.97
CA TYR A 170 -11.82 -3.65 13.41
C TYR A 170 -13.12 -4.27 13.90
N GLY A 171 -14.21 -4.06 13.18
CA GLY A 171 -15.51 -4.66 13.53
C GLY A 171 -15.49 -6.18 13.36
N ARG A 172 -14.95 -6.65 12.24
CA ARG A 172 -14.80 -8.08 11.94
C ARG A 172 -13.44 -8.66 12.32
N ARG A 173 -12.48 -7.82 12.75
CA ARG A 173 -11.05 -8.15 12.95
C ARG A 173 -10.45 -8.85 11.74
N ARG A 174 -10.63 -8.26 10.57
CA ARG A 174 -10.11 -8.72 9.30
C ARG A 174 -9.30 -7.62 8.62
N GLY A 175 -8.27 -8.00 7.90
CA GLY A 175 -7.47 -7.06 7.15
C GLY A 175 -6.68 -7.73 6.06
N GLY A 176 -6.20 -6.92 5.13
CA GLY A 176 -5.43 -7.39 3.99
C GLY A 176 -5.52 -6.45 2.79
N PHE A 177 -5.48 -7.02 1.61
CA PHE A 177 -5.50 -6.30 0.35
C PHE A 177 -6.79 -6.59 -0.42
N GLY A 178 -7.48 -5.53 -0.80
CA GLY A 178 -8.64 -5.54 -1.67
C GLY A 178 -8.25 -5.42 -3.16
N PRO A 179 -9.19 -5.01 -4.01
CA PRO A 179 -8.96 -4.87 -5.44
C PRO A 179 -7.96 -3.77 -5.78
N ALA A 180 -7.38 -3.88 -6.97
CA ALA A 180 -6.62 -2.83 -7.61
C ALA A 180 -7.56 -1.98 -8.50
N ILE A 181 -7.45 -0.66 -8.40
CA ILE A 181 -8.25 0.31 -9.15
C ILE A 181 -7.31 1.12 -10.03
N GLU A 182 -7.62 1.21 -11.31
CA GLU A 182 -6.91 2.11 -12.23
C GLU A 182 -7.39 3.55 -12.02
N ALA A 183 -6.44 4.50 -11.93
CA ALA A 183 -6.76 5.93 -11.86
C ALA A 183 -7.02 6.46 -13.29
N THR A 184 -8.26 6.35 -13.75
CA THR A 184 -8.64 6.64 -15.15
C THR A 184 -8.62 8.13 -15.49
N GLY A 185 -8.77 8.99 -14.49
CA GLY A 185 -8.95 10.45 -14.63
C GLY A 185 -10.40 10.88 -14.41
N ASP A 186 -11.36 9.96 -14.49
CA ASP A 186 -12.71 10.19 -13.98
C ASP A 186 -12.70 9.95 -12.46
N ILE A 187 -12.41 11.02 -11.72
CA ILE A 187 -12.26 10.96 -10.26
C ILE A 187 -13.53 10.44 -9.59
N ARG A 188 -14.72 10.81 -10.09
CA ARG A 188 -15.98 10.38 -9.50
C ARG A 188 -16.19 8.89 -9.66
N ALA A 189 -16.08 8.38 -10.88
CA ALA A 189 -16.25 6.96 -11.16
C ALA A 189 -15.23 6.09 -10.44
N ASP A 190 -13.98 6.56 -10.31
CA ASP A 190 -12.93 5.84 -9.59
C ASP A 190 -13.15 5.88 -8.07
N MET A 191 -13.56 7.04 -7.52
CA MET A 191 -13.89 7.18 -6.10
C MET A 191 -15.14 6.42 -5.71
N ASP A 192 -16.13 6.25 -6.60
CA ASP A 192 -17.30 5.41 -6.33
C ASP A 192 -16.92 3.95 -6.07
N LYS A 193 -15.96 3.40 -6.83
CA LYS A 193 -15.41 2.05 -6.59
C LYS A 193 -14.70 1.95 -5.24
N ILE A 194 -13.88 2.96 -4.93
CA ILE A 194 -13.15 3.03 -3.65
C ILE A 194 -14.13 3.16 -2.49
N ARG A 195 -15.11 4.02 -2.60
CA ARG A 195 -16.17 4.25 -1.60
C ARG A 195 -16.97 2.99 -1.33
N ALA A 196 -17.39 2.30 -2.38
CA ALA A 196 -18.13 1.04 -2.26
C ALA A 196 -17.33 -0.03 -1.51
N PHE A 197 -16.01 -0.09 -1.72
CA PHE A 197 -15.16 -1.04 -1.00
C PHE A 197 -15.03 -0.73 0.49
N TYR A 198 -14.92 0.55 0.87
CA TYR A 198 -14.75 0.94 2.28
C TYR A 198 -16.08 1.12 3.04
N ALA A 199 -17.23 1.05 2.37
CA ALA A 199 -18.54 1.32 2.96
C ALA A 199 -18.92 0.43 4.16
N ASP A 200 -18.39 -0.81 4.19
CA ASP A 200 -18.66 -1.79 5.24
C ASP A 200 -17.48 -2.01 6.22
N LYS A 201 -16.41 -1.22 6.09
CA LYS A 201 -15.22 -1.34 6.94
C LYS A 201 -15.35 -0.47 8.19
N VAL A 202 -15.11 -1.07 9.33
CA VAL A 202 -15.23 -0.40 10.63
C VAL A 202 -13.84 -0.02 11.14
N ALA A 203 -13.61 1.26 11.38
CA ALA A 203 -12.37 1.79 11.96
C ALA A 203 -12.24 1.39 13.44
N ARG A 204 -11.02 1.48 14.01
CA ARG A 204 -10.80 1.34 15.46
C ARG A 204 -11.56 2.40 16.26
N PHE A 205 -11.60 3.61 15.72
CA PHE A 205 -12.33 4.75 16.25
C PHE A 205 -13.27 5.27 15.16
N PRO A 206 -14.50 4.71 15.05
CA PRO A 206 -15.42 5.05 13.95
C PRO A 206 -15.71 6.54 13.82
N GLU A 207 -15.77 7.25 14.95
CA GLU A 207 -16.01 8.71 15.01
C GLU A 207 -14.89 9.54 14.38
N ARG A 208 -13.73 8.93 14.12
CA ARG A 208 -12.58 9.58 13.47
C ARG A 208 -12.46 9.26 11.99
N PHE A 209 -13.17 8.24 11.52
CA PHE A 209 -13.17 7.88 10.12
C PHE A 209 -14.11 8.82 9.36
N GLY A 210 -13.54 9.63 8.47
CA GLY A 210 -14.29 10.60 7.70
C GLY A 210 -14.85 10.02 6.40
N ASP A 211 -15.54 10.87 5.64
CA ASP A 211 -16.15 10.49 4.37
C ASP A 211 -15.09 10.07 3.34
N VAL A 212 -15.36 8.95 2.66
CA VAL A 212 -14.52 8.45 1.55
C VAL A 212 -14.82 9.26 0.30
N ARG A 213 -14.34 10.51 0.26
CA ARG A 213 -14.54 11.43 -0.85
C ARG A 213 -13.37 12.40 -0.99
N LEU A 214 -13.12 12.85 -2.21
CA LEU A 214 -12.14 13.87 -2.52
C LEU A 214 -12.83 15.23 -2.67
N LYS A 215 -12.11 16.30 -2.38
CA LYS A 215 -12.61 17.68 -2.57
C LYS A 215 -12.90 17.98 -4.05
N GLU A 216 -12.10 17.41 -4.93
CA GLU A 216 -12.23 17.53 -6.40
C GLU A 216 -13.55 16.98 -6.93
N GLU A 217 -14.21 16.06 -6.22
CA GLU A 217 -15.55 15.58 -6.60
C GLU A 217 -16.63 16.64 -6.46
N ASP A 218 -16.42 17.64 -5.59
CA ASP A 218 -17.34 18.76 -5.40
C ASP A 218 -17.15 19.85 -6.45
N GLU A 219 -15.92 20.00 -6.96
CA GLU A 219 -15.54 21.04 -7.92
C GLU A 219 -15.88 20.66 -9.38
N ALA A 220 -16.04 19.36 -9.67
CA ALA A 220 -16.40 18.86 -11.00
C ALA A 220 -17.92 18.91 -11.24
N LYS A 221 -18.49 20.14 -11.33
CA LYS A 221 -19.86 20.41 -11.77
C LYS A 221 -19.88 20.96 -13.18
#